data_6999687cea2c0f3fa321a74fac7c717a
#
_entry.id   6999687cea2c0f3fa321a74fac7c717a
#
_cell.length_a   1.000
_cell.length_b   1.000
_cell.length_c   1.000
_cell.angle_alpha   90.00
_cell.angle_beta   90.00
_cell.angle_gamma   90.00
#
_symmetry.space_group_name_H-M   'P 1'
#
loop_
_entity.id
_entity.type
_entity.pdbx_description
1 polymer ?
#
loop_
_entity_poly.entity_id
_entity_poly.type
_entity_poly.pdbx_seq_one_letter_code
_entity_poly.pdbx_strand_id
1 'polypeptide(L)'
;MRSPERVLNSLNEHSKDSSYKFERLYRILFNEELFYVAYQKIASNGGSTTKGSDGRSIDEMSLARIETLIASLKDESYQPHPSRRVHIPKKNGKTRPLGIPAFEDKLVQEVVRMILEAIYEGHFETTSHGFRPKRSCHTALLHIQKTFSGAKWFIEGDIKGFFDNIDHDVLVGILRERISDDRFIRLIRKFLKAGYVEDWTFHNTYSGMPQGGIVSPILANIYLDKLDKYVKEYIRHFDMGTKRRPGKESNDLANERKRTVRKLKKAKDGTEKAALVARLKAIEQERAAFPSGDEMDGSYRRLKYIRYADDFILGVIGSKEDALRIKEDIKSFLSESLALELSEEKTLITHTGKSAKFLGYEITVTRNNHQRRDVQGRLRRTYGKRVRLNVSMATLRDKLLEYGAMEIKLRNGKEIWKPKCRSGLIFNDDLEILDRYNRETVGFCNYYLIANNCVVLHNFRYIMEYSMYKTFAGKYRSTVRKINKKYRLNKLFTVKYEQQGVIKSRTFYKTSFKRRTTAFNGSCDIEPYSIADVSRTNLTDRLKAEKCELCGATGKLIMHHVRNLKDLKGKESWKRLMSARKRKTIALCPSCHRLRHLGKV
;
A
#
# COMPACT_ATOMS: atom_id res chain seq x y z
N MET A 1 -26.35 9.48 -22.95
CA MET A 1 -24.95 9.95 -22.67
C MET A 1 -23.96 8.88 -23.09
N ARG A 2 -22.64 9.22 -23.27
CA ARG A 2 -21.60 8.21 -23.57
C ARG A 2 -21.36 7.35 -22.34
N SER A 3 -21.08 6.06 -22.52
CA SER A 3 -20.75 5.17 -21.38
C SER A 3 -19.51 5.68 -20.63
N PRO A 4 -19.42 5.46 -19.31
CA PRO A 4 -18.27 5.84 -18.49
C PRO A 4 -16.93 5.37 -19.08
N GLU A 5 -16.89 4.14 -19.58
CA GLU A 5 -15.72 3.54 -20.19
C GLU A 5 -15.24 4.32 -21.42
N ARG A 6 -16.15 4.67 -22.33
CA ARG A 6 -15.81 5.46 -23.51
C ARG A 6 -15.29 6.85 -23.15
N VAL A 7 -15.86 7.47 -22.12
CA VAL A 7 -15.41 8.79 -21.66
C VAL A 7 -14.01 8.69 -21.08
N LEU A 8 -13.77 7.75 -20.16
CA LEU A 8 -12.46 7.61 -19.50
C LEU A 8 -11.37 7.14 -20.48
N ASN A 9 -11.69 6.23 -21.40
CA ASN A 9 -10.75 5.81 -22.45
C ASN A 9 -10.41 6.97 -23.40
N SER A 10 -11.36 7.81 -23.77
CA SER A 10 -11.10 8.99 -24.58
C SER A 10 -10.16 9.98 -23.88
N LEU A 11 -10.36 10.20 -22.58
CA LEU A 11 -9.43 11.03 -21.77
C LEU A 11 -8.02 10.43 -21.74
N ASN A 12 -7.91 9.13 -21.54
CA ASN A 12 -6.62 8.44 -21.51
C ASN A 12 -5.91 8.48 -22.88
N GLU A 13 -6.65 8.34 -23.99
CA GLU A 13 -6.06 8.47 -25.34
C GLU A 13 -5.53 9.89 -25.60
N HIS A 14 -6.33 10.93 -25.32
CA HIS A 14 -5.86 12.31 -25.46
C HIS A 14 -4.72 12.65 -24.50
N SER A 15 -4.68 11.99 -23.33
CA SER A 15 -3.59 12.23 -22.37
C SER A 15 -2.22 11.82 -22.89
N LYS A 16 -2.13 10.90 -23.87
CA LYS A 16 -0.87 10.45 -24.46
C LYS A 16 -0.11 11.59 -25.16
N ASP A 17 -0.83 12.56 -25.68
CA ASP A 17 -0.25 13.82 -26.14
C ASP A 17 0.01 14.74 -24.96
N SER A 18 1.28 15.02 -24.69
CA SER A 18 1.71 15.89 -23.59
C SER A 18 1.32 17.36 -23.79
N SER A 19 1.08 17.79 -25.03
CA SER A 19 0.67 19.15 -25.38
C SER A 19 -0.84 19.38 -25.26
N TYR A 20 -1.62 18.29 -25.23
CA TYR A 20 -3.08 18.37 -25.20
C TYR A 20 -3.60 19.01 -23.91
N LYS A 21 -4.45 20.02 -24.03
CA LYS A 21 -5.14 20.72 -22.94
C LYS A 21 -6.59 20.27 -22.85
N PHE A 22 -7.01 19.87 -21.66
CA PHE A 22 -8.39 19.42 -21.40
C PHE A 22 -9.29 20.60 -21.06
N GLU A 23 -10.31 20.89 -21.90
CA GLU A 23 -11.15 22.09 -21.78
C GLU A 23 -12.56 21.84 -21.24
N ARG A 24 -13.09 20.62 -21.30
CA ARG A 24 -14.52 20.35 -21.02
C ARG A 24 -14.71 19.23 -20.00
N LEU A 25 -13.83 19.19 -18.98
CA LEU A 25 -13.88 18.14 -17.95
C LEU A 25 -15.07 18.29 -17.02
N TYR A 26 -15.46 19.53 -16.69
CA TYR A 26 -16.58 19.79 -15.79
C TYR A 26 -17.89 19.22 -16.33
N ARG A 27 -18.11 19.26 -17.65
CA ARG A 27 -19.28 18.69 -18.30
C ARG A 27 -19.42 17.18 -18.10
N ILE A 28 -18.31 16.47 -17.86
CA ILE A 28 -18.30 15.02 -17.61
C ILE A 28 -19.03 14.71 -16.30
N LEU A 29 -19.02 15.62 -15.32
CA LEU A 29 -19.74 15.49 -14.05
C LEU A 29 -21.26 15.50 -14.22
N PHE A 30 -21.81 15.76 -15.40
CA PHE A 30 -23.26 15.67 -15.67
C PHE A 30 -23.69 14.27 -16.08
N ASN A 31 -22.75 13.32 -16.17
CA ASN A 31 -23.02 11.95 -16.58
C ASN A 31 -23.41 11.09 -15.36
N GLU A 32 -24.70 10.77 -15.24
CA GLU A 32 -25.26 9.95 -14.15
C GLU A 32 -24.59 8.58 -14.03
N GLU A 33 -24.23 7.95 -15.15
CA GLU A 33 -23.60 6.64 -15.14
C GLU A 33 -22.25 6.64 -14.40
N LEU A 34 -21.49 7.74 -14.42
CA LEU A 34 -20.26 7.89 -13.63
C LEU A 34 -20.56 7.92 -12.13
N PHE A 35 -21.66 8.54 -11.70
CA PHE A 35 -22.09 8.53 -10.30
C PHE A 35 -22.57 7.15 -9.86
N TYR A 36 -23.23 6.39 -10.72
CA TYR A 36 -23.61 5.02 -10.42
C TYR A 36 -22.40 4.13 -10.18
N VAL A 37 -21.37 4.31 -10.99
CA VAL A 37 -20.07 3.66 -10.84
C VAL A 37 -19.38 4.07 -9.54
N ALA A 38 -19.34 5.37 -9.25
CA ALA A 38 -18.77 5.90 -8.01
C ALA A 38 -19.51 5.34 -6.78
N TYR A 39 -20.83 5.30 -6.83
CA TYR A 39 -21.65 4.74 -5.76
C TYR A 39 -21.34 3.27 -5.48
N GLN A 40 -21.27 2.43 -6.51
CA GLN A 40 -20.94 1.01 -6.36
C GLN A 40 -19.57 0.80 -5.72
N LYS A 41 -18.58 1.58 -6.15
CA LYS A 41 -17.23 1.49 -5.64
C LYS A 41 -17.14 1.91 -4.17
N ILE A 42 -17.78 3.03 -3.80
CA ILE A 42 -17.79 3.52 -2.43
C ILE A 42 -18.58 2.58 -1.52
N ALA A 43 -19.70 2.01 -1.99
CA ALA A 43 -20.55 1.11 -1.22
C ALA A 43 -19.81 -0.15 -0.73
N SER A 44 -18.81 -0.62 -1.46
CA SER A 44 -17.98 -1.77 -1.08
C SER A 44 -17.00 -1.46 0.07
N ASN A 45 -16.69 -0.20 0.33
CA ASN A 45 -15.69 0.23 1.31
C ASN A 45 -16.21 0.16 2.75
N GLY A 46 -15.36 -0.28 3.69
CA GLY A 46 -15.72 -0.42 5.10
C GLY A 46 -16.14 0.87 5.81
N GLY A 47 -15.74 2.04 5.29
CA GLY A 47 -16.10 3.37 5.79
C GLY A 47 -17.35 4.00 5.15
N SER A 48 -18.04 3.29 4.24
CA SER A 48 -19.18 3.83 3.50
C SER A 48 -20.34 4.28 4.39
N THR A 49 -20.60 3.54 5.49
CA THR A 49 -21.66 3.84 6.46
C THR A 49 -21.26 4.91 7.50
N THR A 50 -20.05 5.46 7.44
CA THR A 50 -19.59 6.48 8.37
C THR A 50 -20.15 7.84 7.96
N LYS A 51 -20.85 8.49 8.88
CA LYS A 51 -21.50 9.80 8.66
C LYS A 51 -20.47 10.92 8.49
N GLY A 52 -20.74 11.82 7.55
CA GLY A 52 -20.00 13.08 7.39
C GLY A 52 -20.36 14.12 8.45
N SER A 53 -20.00 15.38 8.19
CA SER A 53 -20.39 16.54 9.02
C SER A 53 -21.88 16.87 8.92
N ASP A 54 -22.49 16.54 7.78
CA ASP A 54 -23.92 16.66 7.49
C ASP A 54 -24.80 15.64 8.22
N GLY A 55 -24.20 14.71 8.97
CA GLY A 55 -24.90 13.61 9.65
C GLY A 55 -25.40 12.51 8.72
N ARG A 56 -25.23 12.63 7.42
CA ARG A 56 -25.66 11.65 6.40
C ARG A 56 -24.57 10.61 6.12
N SER A 57 -25.01 9.47 5.64
CA SER A 57 -24.13 8.39 5.20
C SER A 57 -24.60 7.84 3.86
N ILE A 58 -24.05 6.67 3.46
CA ILE A 58 -24.51 5.95 2.27
C ILE A 58 -25.95 5.43 2.40
N ASP A 59 -26.48 5.32 3.63
CA ASP A 59 -27.88 4.93 3.83
C ASP A 59 -28.81 5.98 3.21
N GLU A 60 -29.99 5.56 2.82
CA GLU A 60 -30.99 6.39 2.10
C GLU A 60 -30.58 6.79 0.67
N MET A 61 -29.61 6.07 0.07
CA MET A 61 -29.21 6.37 -1.30
C MET A 61 -30.32 6.05 -2.30
N SER A 62 -30.60 6.99 -3.21
CA SER A 62 -31.62 6.88 -4.24
C SER A 62 -31.16 7.51 -5.55
N LEU A 63 -31.83 7.20 -6.67
CA LEU A 63 -31.54 7.83 -7.96
C LEU A 63 -31.82 9.33 -7.91
N ALA A 64 -32.93 9.77 -7.27
CA ALA A 64 -33.28 11.15 -7.10
C ALA A 64 -32.20 11.96 -6.35
N ARG A 65 -31.49 11.34 -5.39
CA ARG A 65 -30.37 11.96 -4.67
C ARG A 65 -29.20 12.25 -5.60
N ILE A 66 -28.91 11.36 -6.56
CA ILE A 66 -27.90 11.59 -7.61
C ILE A 66 -28.35 12.68 -8.57
N GLU A 67 -29.60 12.65 -9.01
CA GLU A 67 -30.18 13.67 -9.91
C GLU A 67 -30.08 15.08 -9.30
N THR A 68 -30.46 15.23 -8.02
CA THR A 68 -30.34 16.50 -7.28
C THR A 68 -28.87 16.97 -7.19
N LEU A 69 -27.93 16.03 -6.91
CA LEU A 69 -26.51 16.36 -6.87
C LEU A 69 -26.00 16.83 -8.25
N ILE A 70 -26.40 16.16 -9.32
CA ILE A 70 -26.04 16.55 -10.69
C ILE A 70 -26.67 17.91 -11.06
N ALA A 71 -27.89 18.19 -10.63
CA ALA A 71 -28.53 19.47 -10.86
C ALA A 71 -27.72 20.60 -10.22
N SER A 72 -27.30 20.44 -8.96
CA SER A 72 -26.46 21.43 -8.27
C SER A 72 -25.05 21.59 -8.86
N LEU A 73 -24.54 20.56 -9.55
CA LEU A 73 -23.30 20.68 -10.33
C LEU A 73 -23.54 21.43 -11.65
N LYS A 74 -24.69 21.24 -12.32
CA LYS A 74 -25.01 21.92 -13.58
C LYS A 74 -25.16 23.43 -13.41
N ASP A 75 -25.81 23.86 -12.36
CA ASP A 75 -26.03 25.29 -12.05
C ASP A 75 -24.89 25.92 -11.20
N GLU A 76 -23.82 25.15 -10.88
CA GLU A 76 -22.67 25.53 -10.06
C GLU A 76 -22.99 25.90 -8.60
N SER A 77 -24.22 25.64 -8.13
CA SER A 77 -24.62 25.88 -6.73
C SER A 77 -23.98 24.89 -5.77
N TYR A 78 -23.43 23.77 -6.25
CA TYR A 78 -22.77 22.78 -5.43
C TYR A 78 -21.64 23.38 -4.59
N GLN A 79 -21.74 23.17 -3.27
CA GLN A 79 -20.70 23.50 -2.29
C GLN A 79 -20.36 22.25 -1.46
N PRO A 80 -19.08 21.83 -1.40
CA PRO A 80 -18.67 20.74 -0.54
C PRO A 80 -18.90 21.09 0.94
N HIS A 81 -19.33 20.12 1.72
CA HIS A 81 -19.42 20.25 3.16
C HIS A 81 -18.01 20.18 3.79
N PRO A 82 -17.79 20.87 4.91
CA PRO A 82 -16.53 20.69 5.66
C PRO A 82 -16.37 19.24 6.10
N SER A 83 -15.16 18.71 6.05
CA SER A 83 -14.89 17.35 6.48
C SER A 83 -14.99 17.19 7.99
N ARG A 84 -15.64 16.14 8.50
CA ARG A 84 -15.64 15.83 9.92
C ARG A 84 -14.30 15.27 10.35
N ARG A 85 -13.57 15.96 11.21
CA ARG A 85 -12.26 15.53 11.70
C ARG A 85 -12.37 14.51 12.83
N VAL A 86 -11.57 13.45 12.75
CA VAL A 86 -11.46 12.42 13.79
C VAL A 86 -9.98 12.08 13.98
N HIS A 87 -9.54 11.97 15.22
CA HIS A 87 -8.15 11.64 15.54
C HIS A 87 -7.94 10.15 15.69
N ILE A 88 -6.99 9.59 14.91
CA ILE A 88 -6.57 8.19 15.01
C ILE A 88 -5.23 8.13 15.75
N PRO A 89 -5.11 7.34 16.84
CA PRO A 89 -3.87 7.25 17.60
C PRO A 89 -2.75 6.61 16.76
N LYS A 90 -1.55 7.22 16.82
CA LYS A 90 -0.31 6.67 16.25
C LYS A 90 0.45 5.88 17.31
N LYS A 91 1.35 4.98 16.89
CA LYS A 91 2.20 4.17 17.79
C LYS A 91 3.10 4.98 18.73
N ASN A 92 3.44 6.19 18.36
CA ASN A 92 4.30 7.11 19.15
C ASN A 92 3.51 8.01 20.12
N GLY A 93 2.26 7.69 20.41
CA GLY A 93 1.39 8.48 21.30
C GLY A 93 0.78 9.75 20.66
N LYS A 94 1.25 10.16 19.48
CA LYS A 94 0.64 11.26 18.69
C LYS A 94 -0.62 10.77 17.98
N THR A 95 -1.46 11.68 17.55
CA THR A 95 -2.64 11.38 16.76
C THR A 95 -2.44 11.71 15.28
N ARG A 96 -3.26 11.12 14.42
CA ARG A 96 -3.37 11.49 12.99
C ARG A 96 -4.78 12.03 12.77
N PRO A 97 -4.94 13.28 12.33
CA PRO A 97 -6.24 13.79 11.93
C PRO A 97 -6.71 13.10 10.66
N LEU A 98 -7.94 12.60 10.66
CA LEU A 98 -8.60 12.01 9.50
C LEU A 98 -9.85 12.82 9.19
N GLY A 99 -9.95 13.41 8.00
CA GLY A 99 -11.14 14.09 7.52
C GLY A 99 -12.12 13.08 6.89
N ILE A 100 -13.35 13.10 7.32
CA ILE A 100 -14.44 12.27 6.78
C ILE A 100 -15.36 13.19 5.99
N PRO A 101 -15.33 13.19 4.64
CA PRO A 101 -16.22 13.99 3.81
C PRO A 101 -17.68 13.54 3.93
N ALA A 102 -18.62 14.43 3.62
CA ALA A 102 -20.03 14.08 3.44
C ALA A 102 -20.19 13.03 2.33
N PHE A 103 -21.32 12.34 2.32
CA PHE A 103 -21.46 11.21 1.38
C PHE A 103 -21.57 11.69 -0.07
N GLU A 104 -22.28 12.77 -0.33
CA GLU A 104 -22.36 13.41 -1.65
C GLU A 104 -21.00 13.88 -2.14
N ASP A 105 -20.20 14.46 -1.25
CA ASP A 105 -18.85 14.91 -1.57
C ASP A 105 -17.96 13.71 -1.94
N LYS A 106 -18.12 12.56 -1.27
CA LYS A 106 -17.42 11.33 -1.66
C LYS A 106 -17.76 10.90 -3.09
N LEU A 107 -19.02 11.04 -3.50
CA LEU A 107 -19.45 10.70 -4.87
C LEU A 107 -18.81 11.62 -5.90
N VAL A 108 -18.88 12.94 -5.68
CA VAL A 108 -18.27 13.92 -6.60
C VAL A 108 -16.75 13.74 -6.65
N GLN A 109 -16.10 13.58 -5.49
CA GLN A 109 -14.66 13.33 -5.42
C GLN A 109 -14.24 12.06 -6.13
N GLU A 110 -15.05 10.98 -6.09
CA GLU A 110 -14.74 9.74 -6.82
C GLU A 110 -14.84 9.93 -8.33
N VAL A 111 -15.84 10.66 -8.83
CA VAL A 111 -15.92 11.00 -10.26
C VAL A 111 -14.73 11.86 -10.69
N VAL A 112 -14.39 12.91 -9.92
CA VAL A 112 -13.19 13.74 -10.17
C VAL A 112 -11.92 12.89 -10.15
N ARG A 113 -11.80 11.96 -9.19
CA ARG A 113 -10.64 11.04 -9.11
C ARG A 113 -10.52 10.16 -10.36
N MET A 114 -11.64 9.62 -10.88
CA MET A 114 -11.63 8.81 -12.11
C MET A 114 -11.18 9.63 -13.32
N ILE A 115 -11.63 10.88 -13.45
CA ILE A 115 -11.22 11.80 -14.51
C ILE A 115 -9.72 12.08 -14.42
N LEU A 116 -9.23 12.48 -13.24
CA LEU A 116 -7.82 12.79 -13.02
C LEU A 116 -6.93 11.54 -13.22
N GLU A 117 -7.37 10.37 -12.79
CA GLU A 117 -6.63 9.11 -13.01
C GLU A 117 -6.49 8.79 -14.50
N ALA A 118 -7.57 8.98 -15.29
CA ALA A 118 -7.52 8.77 -16.73
C ALA A 118 -6.54 9.72 -17.45
N ILE A 119 -6.36 10.94 -16.91
CA ILE A 119 -5.45 11.95 -17.48
C ILE A 119 -4.00 11.73 -17.04
N TYR A 120 -3.76 11.43 -15.76
CA TYR A 120 -2.42 11.52 -15.18
C TYR A 120 -1.71 10.17 -14.97
N GLU A 121 -2.46 9.04 -14.82
CA GLU A 121 -1.83 7.75 -14.47
C GLU A 121 -0.77 7.29 -15.48
N GLY A 122 -1.01 7.54 -16.78
CA GLY A 122 -0.05 7.21 -17.85
C GLY A 122 1.24 8.03 -17.82
N HIS A 123 1.25 9.16 -17.10
CA HIS A 123 2.39 10.10 -17.08
C HIS A 123 3.24 10.01 -15.82
N PHE A 124 2.75 9.36 -14.78
CA PHE A 124 3.50 9.18 -13.55
C PHE A 124 4.72 8.29 -13.78
N GLU A 125 5.84 8.68 -13.18
CA GLU A 125 7.08 7.92 -13.29
C GLU A 125 6.93 6.49 -12.72
N THR A 126 7.70 5.57 -13.30
CA THR A 126 7.70 4.16 -12.89
C THR A 126 8.21 3.95 -11.46
N THR A 127 8.89 4.93 -10.92
CA THR A 127 9.45 4.97 -9.56
C THR A 127 8.43 5.38 -8.49
N SER A 128 7.27 5.91 -8.89
CA SER A 128 6.16 6.26 -8.00
C SER A 128 5.22 5.07 -7.80
N HIS A 129 4.94 4.69 -6.55
CA HIS A 129 4.19 3.47 -6.23
C HIS A 129 2.95 3.67 -5.36
N GLY A 130 2.89 4.68 -4.48
CA GLY A 130 1.78 4.89 -3.56
C GLY A 130 0.50 5.34 -4.24
N PHE A 131 -0.65 4.84 -3.80
CA PHE A 131 -1.99 5.25 -4.25
C PHE A 131 -2.19 5.16 -5.77
N ARG A 132 -1.59 4.20 -6.43
CA ARG A 132 -1.70 4.00 -7.89
C ARG A 132 -2.29 2.63 -8.22
N PRO A 133 -3.04 2.51 -9.35
CA PRO A 133 -3.58 1.23 -9.80
C PRO A 133 -2.49 0.17 -10.00
N LYS A 134 -2.77 -1.06 -9.58
CA LYS A 134 -1.87 -2.23 -9.70
C LYS A 134 -0.52 -2.08 -8.98
N ARG A 135 -0.36 -1.06 -8.11
CA ARG A 135 0.86 -0.83 -7.33
C ARG A 135 0.60 -1.00 -5.84
N SER A 136 1.64 -1.27 -5.09
CA SER A 136 1.57 -1.52 -3.64
C SER A 136 2.92 -1.32 -2.97
N CYS A 137 2.97 -1.38 -1.64
CA CYS A 137 4.23 -1.44 -0.89
C CYS A 137 5.15 -2.56 -1.41
N HIS A 138 4.59 -3.73 -1.77
CA HIS A 138 5.38 -4.84 -2.32
C HIS A 138 6.02 -4.51 -3.66
N THR A 139 5.31 -3.81 -4.56
CA THR A 139 5.89 -3.42 -5.85
C THR A 139 7.03 -2.44 -5.68
N ALA A 140 6.92 -1.49 -4.75
CA ALA A 140 8.01 -0.56 -4.40
C ALA A 140 9.23 -1.30 -3.84
N LEU A 141 9.02 -2.17 -2.84
CA LEU A 141 10.09 -2.93 -2.19
C LEU A 141 10.82 -3.87 -3.15
N LEU A 142 10.08 -4.57 -4.03
CA LEU A 142 10.68 -5.43 -5.05
C LEU A 142 11.42 -4.63 -6.12
N HIS A 143 10.97 -3.41 -6.43
CA HIS A 143 11.68 -2.50 -7.31
C HIS A 143 13.02 -2.07 -6.68
N ILE A 144 13.03 -1.69 -5.39
CA ILE A 144 14.27 -1.41 -4.63
C ILE A 144 15.21 -2.63 -4.69
N GLN A 145 14.70 -3.82 -4.41
CA GLN A 145 15.51 -5.04 -4.40
C GLN A 145 16.16 -5.33 -5.77
N LYS A 146 15.47 -5.00 -6.85
CA LYS A 146 15.95 -5.20 -8.22
C LYS A 146 16.96 -4.13 -8.64
N THR A 147 16.76 -2.87 -8.26
CA THR A 147 17.48 -1.73 -8.85
C THR A 147 18.57 -1.13 -7.96
N PHE A 148 18.49 -1.23 -6.63
CA PHE A 148 19.43 -0.58 -5.70
C PHE A 148 20.69 -1.40 -5.41
N SER A 149 20.93 -2.46 -6.18
CA SER A 149 22.12 -3.29 -6.03
C SER A 149 23.40 -2.46 -6.18
N GLY A 150 24.31 -2.59 -5.23
CA GLY A 150 25.59 -1.87 -5.23
C GLY A 150 25.56 -0.48 -4.63
N ALA A 151 24.41 0.01 -4.15
CA ALA A 151 24.34 1.26 -3.40
C ALA A 151 25.25 1.24 -2.17
N LYS A 152 25.87 2.37 -1.85
CA LYS A 152 26.70 2.59 -0.65
C LYS A 152 25.96 3.36 0.41
N TRP A 153 25.11 4.30 0.00
CA TRP A 153 24.33 5.15 0.87
C TRP A 153 22.85 5.05 0.54
N PHE A 154 22.02 5.05 1.56
CA PHE A 154 20.59 5.29 1.43
C PHE A 154 20.28 6.68 1.96
N ILE A 155 19.42 7.41 1.27
CA ILE A 155 18.80 8.63 1.77
C ILE A 155 17.34 8.28 2.00
N GLU A 156 16.93 8.22 3.27
CA GLU A 156 15.55 7.98 3.69
C GLU A 156 14.87 9.34 3.76
N GLY A 157 13.90 9.64 2.89
CA GLY A 157 13.25 10.94 2.82
C GLY A 157 11.80 10.88 3.30
N ASP A 158 11.42 11.86 4.12
CA ASP A 158 10.05 12.06 4.63
C ASP A 158 9.71 13.56 4.51
N ILE A 159 8.57 13.87 3.93
CA ILE A 159 8.09 15.25 3.78
C ILE A 159 7.27 15.62 5.02
N LYS A 160 7.64 16.73 5.68
CA LYS A 160 7.01 17.17 6.92
C LYS A 160 5.57 17.58 6.69
N GLY A 161 4.63 16.84 7.32
CA GLY A 161 3.21 17.18 7.27
C GLY A 161 2.65 17.35 5.85
N PHE A 162 3.07 16.52 4.91
CA PHE A 162 2.80 16.69 3.48
C PHE A 162 1.34 17.07 3.17
N PHE A 163 0.37 16.29 3.66
CA PHE A 163 -1.05 16.55 3.39
C PHE A 163 -1.56 17.84 4.02
N ASP A 164 -0.95 18.30 5.09
CA ASP A 164 -1.37 19.52 5.81
C ASP A 164 -0.69 20.77 5.22
N ASN A 165 0.40 20.62 4.45
CA ASN A 165 1.24 21.71 3.94
C ASN A 165 1.21 21.86 2.42
N ILE A 166 0.36 21.13 1.70
CA ILE A 166 0.22 21.32 0.24
C ILE A 166 -0.28 22.75 -0.03
N ASP A 167 0.47 23.49 -0.82
CA ASP A 167 0.06 24.80 -1.30
C ASP A 167 -0.99 24.67 -2.40
N HIS A 168 -2.14 25.37 -2.22
CA HIS A 168 -3.27 25.28 -3.13
C HIS A 168 -3.01 25.93 -4.49
N ASP A 169 -2.24 27.02 -4.53
CA ASP A 169 -1.95 27.73 -5.77
C ASP A 169 -0.90 27.00 -6.58
N VAL A 170 0.12 26.44 -5.94
CA VAL A 170 1.08 25.54 -6.59
C VAL A 170 0.38 24.32 -7.18
N LEU A 171 -0.53 23.67 -6.43
CA LEU A 171 -1.31 22.54 -6.93
C LEU A 171 -2.15 22.93 -8.16
N VAL A 172 -2.85 24.05 -8.08
CA VAL A 172 -3.67 24.56 -9.19
C VAL A 172 -2.79 24.92 -10.39
N GLY A 173 -1.62 25.52 -10.18
CA GLY A 173 -0.63 25.78 -11.22
C GLY A 173 -0.24 24.51 -11.97
N ILE A 174 0.07 23.43 -11.22
CA ILE A 174 0.41 22.11 -11.79
C ILE A 174 -0.76 21.52 -12.59
N LEU A 175 -1.99 21.61 -12.07
CA LEU A 175 -3.19 21.13 -12.77
C LEU A 175 -3.43 21.90 -14.07
N ARG A 176 -3.22 23.23 -14.08
CA ARG A 176 -3.38 24.10 -15.25
C ARG A 176 -2.38 23.84 -16.37
N GLU A 177 -1.31 23.13 -16.11
CA GLU A 177 -0.42 22.69 -17.19
C GLU A 177 -1.12 21.78 -18.20
N ARG A 178 -2.15 21.05 -17.77
CA ARG A 178 -2.92 20.12 -18.63
C ARG A 178 -4.42 20.42 -18.69
N ILE A 179 -4.96 21.16 -17.74
CA ILE A 179 -6.39 21.43 -17.62
C ILE A 179 -6.64 22.93 -17.78
N SER A 180 -7.35 23.30 -18.84
CA SER A 180 -7.79 24.68 -19.10
C SER A 180 -9.24 24.95 -18.74
N ASP A 181 -9.98 23.92 -18.25
CA ASP A 181 -11.37 24.05 -17.78
C ASP A 181 -11.43 24.75 -16.41
N ASP A 182 -11.75 26.05 -16.40
CA ASP A 182 -11.85 26.85 -15.18
C ASP A 182 -12.94 26.37 -14.22
N ARG A 183 -14.06 25.84 -14.73
CA ARG A 183 -15.14 25.28 -13.91
C ARG A 183 -14.64 24.07 -13.10
N PHE A 184 -13.88 23.19 -13.76
CA PHE A 184 -13.29 22.02 -13.12
C PHE A 184 -12.24 22.41 -12.07
N ILE A 185 -11.39 23.39 -12.38
CA ILE A 185 -10.40 23.93 -11.42
C ILE A 185 -11.08 24.59 -10.23
N ARG A 186 -12.17 25.38 -10.45
CA ARG A 186 -12.95 25.96 -9.35
C ARG A 186 -13.53 24.88 -8.43
N LEU A 187 -14.03 23.78 -8.98
CA LEU A 187 -14.53 22.67 -8.16
C LEU A 187 -13.42 22.06 -7.29
N ILE A 188 -12.22 21.84 -7.85
CA ILE A 188 -11.08 21.36 -7.05
C ILE A 188 -10.75 22.36 -5.95
N ARG A 189 -10.70 23.67 -6.24
CA ARG A 189 -10.50 24.70 -5.21
C ARG A 189 -11.58 24.69 -4.13
N LYS A 190 -12.85 24.43 -4.49
CA LYS A 190 -13.93 24.27 -3.50
C LYS A 190 -13.64 23.12 -2.54
N PHE A 191 -13.16 21.95 -3.02
CA PHE A 191 -12.77 20.85 -2.15
C PHE A 191 -11.58 21.17 -1.24
N LEU A 192 -10.59 21.88 -1.75
CA LEU A 192 -9.41 22.28 -0.96
C LEU A 192 -9.79 23.27 0.15
N LYS A 193 -10.72 24.18 -0.12
CA LYS A 193 -11.18 25.24 0.80
C LYS A 193 -12.39 24.87 1.66
N ALA A 194 -12.93 23.64 1.53
CA ALA A 194 -14.15 23.23 2.23
C ALA A 194 -14.04 23.25 3.76
N GLY A 195 -12.84 23.28 4.32
CA GLY A 195 -12.60 23.28 5.75
C GLY A 195 -12.87 21.95 6.44
N TYR A 196 -12.88 21.98 7.76
CA TYR A 196 -13.23 20.83 8.57
C TYR A 196 -13.96 21.25 9.85
N VAL A 197 -14.73 20.31 10.40
CA VAL A 197 -15.38 20.43 11.70
C VAL A 197 -14.70 19.49 12.69
N GLU A 198 -14.25 20.05 13.81
CA GLU A 198 -13.62 19.35 14.92
C GLU A 198 -14.27 19.85 16.23
N ASP A 199 -14.73 18.93 17.06
CA ASP A 199 -15.42 19.24 18.33
C ASP A 199 -16.54 20.28 18.17
N TRP A 200 -17.33 20.15 17.09
CA TRP A 200 -18.44 21.04 16.70
C TRP A 200 -18.01 22.46 16.27
N THR A 201 -16.70 22.72 16.17
CA THR A 201 -16.16 24.00 15.71
C THR A 201 -15.70 23.88 14.26
N PHE A 202 -16.08 24.87 13.43
CA PHE A 202 -15.63 24.95 12.03
C PHE A 202 -14.25 25.60 11.95
N HIS A 203 -13.39 25.02 11.11
CA HIS A 203 -12.06 25.55 10.82
C HIS A 203 -11.88 25.71 9.31
N ASN A 204 -11.38 26.85 8.90
CA ASN A 204 -11.00 27.09 7.52
C ASN A 204 -9.73 26.32 7.15
N THR A 205 -9.61 25.92 5.88
CA THR A 205 -8.39 25.31 5.32
C THR A 205 -7.73 26.32 4.37
N TYR A 206 -6.59 26.86 4.77
CA TYR A 206 -5.79 27.80 3.97
C TYR A 206 -4.72 27.08 3.15
N SER A 207 -4.24 25.95 3.63
CA SER A 207 -3.30 25.04 2.98
C SER A 207 -3.69 23.59 3.27
N GLY A 208 -3.11 22.68 2.52
CA GLY A 208 -3.30 21.25 2.74
C GLY A 208 -4.57 20.66 2.12
N MET A 209 -4.67 19.35 2.24
CA MET A 209 -5.81 18.56 1.80
C MET A 209 -6.28 17.65 2.94
N PRO A 210 -7.60 17.42 3.09
CA PRO A 210 -8.11 16.52 4.12
C PRO A 210 -7.51 15.11 3.96
N GLN A 211 -6.80 14.62 4.99
CA GLN A 211 -6.37 13.22 5.04
C GLN A 211 -7.63 12.34 5.17
N GLY A 212 -8.02 11.66 4.09
CA GLY A 212 -9.23 10.84 4.03
C GLY A 212 -10.21 11.24 2.94
N GLY A 213 -9.98 12.36 2.24
CA GLY A 213 -10.67 12.70 1.00
C GLY A 213 -10.36 11.66 -0.10
N ILE A 214 -11.36 11.32 -0.91
CA ILE A 214 -11.19 10.33 -1.99
C ILE A 214 -10.29 10.85 -3.12
N VAL A 215 -10.35 12.14 -3.38
CA VAL A 215 -9.51 12.79 -4.41
C VAL A 215 -8.10 13.12 -3.92
N SER A 216 -7.88 13.21 -2.60
CA SER A 216 -6.59 13.63 -2.03
C SER A 216 -5.39 12.78 -2.49
N PRO A 217 -5.48 11.45 -2.59
CA PRO A 217 -4.34 10.63 -3.04
C PRO A 217 -3.88 10.90 -4.48
N ILE A 218 -4.80 11.13 -5.42
CA ILE A 218 -4.43 11.43 -6.81
C ILE A 218 -3.86 12.84 -6.93
N LEU A 219 -4.41 13.83 -6.24
CA LEU A 219 -3.87 15.18 -6.19
C LEU A 219 -2.46 15.20 -5.56
N ALA A 220 -2.24 14.41 -4.50
CA ALA A 220 -0.93 14.22 -3.90
C ALA A 220 0.10 13.65 -4.89
N ASN A 221 -0.29 12.66 -5.70
CA ASN A 221 0.59 12.10 -6.73
C ASN A 221 0.86 13.09 -7.85
N ILE A 222 -0.13 13.88 -8.29
CA ILE A 222 0.05 14.95 -9.29
C ILE A 222 1.04 16.00 -8.78
N TYR A 223 0.92 16.40 -7.52
CA TYR A 223 1.83 17.36 -6.90
C TYR A 223 3.27 16.84 -6.84
N LEU A 224 3.45 15.62 -6.34
CA LEU A 224 4.77 15.00 -6.17
C LEU A 224 5.36 14.42 -7.47
N ASP A 225 4.61 14.36 -8.56
CA ASP A 225 5.15 14.01 -9.87
C ASP A 225 6.22 15.02 -10.34
N LYS A 226 6.14 16.27 -9.86
CA LYS A 226 7.19 17.28 -10.07
C LYS A 226 8.52 16.86 -9.43
N LEU A 227 8.46 16.33 -8.20
CA LEU A 227 9.64 15.78 -7.54
C LEU A 227 10.18 14.55 -8.30
N ASP A 228 9.28 13.65 -8.74
CA ASP A 228 9.69 12.45 -9.48
C ASP A 228 10.42 12.82 -10.79
N LYS A 229 9.92 13.82 -11.51
CA LYS A 229 10.53 14.33 -12.74
C LYS A 229 11.86 15.06 -12.48
N TYR A 230 11.92 15.88 -11.43
CA TYR A 230 13.15 16.52 -11.00
C TYR A 230 14.25 15.50 -10.69
N VAL A 231 13.93 14.51 -9.89
CA VAL A 231 14.89 13.44 -9.52
C VAL A 231 15.29 12.61 -10.74
N LYS A 232 14.38 12.37 -11.68
CA LYS A 232 14.69 11.67 -12.94
C LYS A 232 15.71 12.44 -13.78
N GLU A 233 15.57 13.75 -13.89
CA GLU A 233 16.52 14.60 -14.61
C GLU A 233 17.84 14.68 -13.83
N TYR A 234 17.77 14.82 -12.51
CA TYR A 234 18.96 14.78 -11.65
C TYR A 234 19.77 13.48 -11.83
N ILE A 235 19.09 12.33 -11.94
CA ILE A 235 19.74 11.03 -12.20
C ILE A 235 20.51 11.06 -13.53
N ARG A 236 19.98 11.68 -14.58
CA ARG A 236 20.66 11.77 -15.89
C ARG A 236 21.98 12.52 -15.82
N HIS A 237 22.03 13.57 -15.02
CA HIS A 237 23.25 14.36 -14.83
C HIS A 237 24.21 13.73 -13.81
N PHE A 238 23.70 13.04 -12.81
CA PHE A 238 24.51 12.43 -11.76
C PHE A 238 25.16 11.11 -12.19
N ASP A 239 24.49 10.31 -13.01
CA ASP A 239 24.97 8.98 -13.43
C ASP A 239 26.18 9.12 -14.35
N MET A 240 27.32 8.56 -13.93
CA MET A 240 28.60 8.66 -14.66
C MET A 240 29.23 7.29 -14.87
N GLY A 241 29.95 7.15 -16.00
CA GLY A 241 30.71 5.95 -16.34
C GLY A 241 29.84 4.76 -16.76
N THR A 242 30.33 3.86 -17.57
CA THR A 242 29.64 2.61 -17.99
C THR A 242 29.96 1.43 -17.08
N LYS A 243 31.20 1.33 -16.61
CA LYS A 243 31.72 0.28 -15.73
C LYS A 243 32.67 0.87 -14.71
N ARG A 244 32.71 0.29 -13.52
CA ARG A 244 33.73 0.61 -12.52
C ARG A 244 35.13 0.20 -13.04
N ARG A 245 36.14 0.95 -12.69
CA ARG A 245 37.53 0.57 -12.89
C ARG A 245 37.79 -0.75 -12.19
N PRO A 246 38.62 -1.66 -12.76
CA PRO A 246 39.04 -2.85 -12.06
C PRO A 246 39.75 -2.49 -10.74
N GLY A 247 39.46 -3.20 -9.66
CA GLY A 247 40.23 -3.07 -8.42
C GLY A 247 41.69 -3.47 -8.66
N LYS A 248 42.64 -2.84 -7.99
CA LYS A 248 44.09 -3.05 -8.18
C LYS A 248 44.43 -4.55 -8.09
N GLU A 249 44.09 -5.19 -6.97
CA GLU A 249 44.35 -6.61 -6.75
C GLU A 249 43.69 -7.51 -7.80
N SER A 250 42.44 -7.21 -8.16
CA SER A 250 41.71 -7.97 -9.20
C SER A 250 42.34 -7.83 -10.58
N ASN A 251 42.90 -6.66 -10.88
CA ASN A 251 43.59 -6.39 -12.14
C ASN A 251 44.93 -7.08 -12.20
N ASP A 252 45.72 -7.03 -11.11
CA ASP A 252 47.03 -7.69 -11.03
C ASP A 252 46.89 -9.19 -11.17
N LEU A 253 45.95 -9.83 -10.48
CA LEU A 253 45.62 -11.25 -10.62
C LEU A 253 45.09 -11.59 -12.04
N ALA A 254 44.34 -10.69 -12.67
CA ALA A 254 43.88 -10.89 -14.05
C ALA A 254 45.06 -10.86 -15.06
N ASN A 255 46.03 -9.96 -14.84
CA ASN A 255 47.22 -9.88 -15.66
C ASN A 255 48.16 -11.10 -15.45
N GLU A 256 48.32 -11.53 -14.19
CA GLU A 256 49.06 -12.75 -13.88
C GLU A 256 48.41 -13.97 -14.54
N ARG A 257 47.09 -14.10 -14.45
CA ARG A 257 46.35 -15.16 -15.14
C ARG A 257 46.61 -15.15 -16.66
N LYS A 258 46.57 -14.00 -17.30
CA LYS A 258 46.84 -13.85 -18.73
C LYS A 258 48.28 -14.32 -19.05
N ARG A 259 49.26 -13.93 -18.23
CA ARG A 259 50.67 -14.36 -18.39
C ARG A 259 50.81 -15.89 -18.21
N THR A 260 50.19 -16.47 -17.20
CA THR A 260 50.23 -17.91 -16.91
C THR A 260 49.54 -18.71 -18.01
N VAL A 261 48.40 -18.25 -18.56
CA VAL A 261 47.75 -18.89 -19.73
C VAL A 261 48.63 -18.83 -20.96
N ARG A 262 49.35 -17.72 -21.20
CA ARG A 262 50.31 -17.63 -22.33
C ARG A 262 51.47 -18.60 -22.16
N LYS A 263 52.00 -18.76 -20.93
CA LYS A 263 53.04 -19.76 -20.61
C LYS A 263 52.53 -21.18 -20.82
N LEU A 264 51.32 -21.49 -20.34
CA LEU A 264 50.71 -22.84 -20.51
C LEU A 264 50.56 -23.24 -21.97
N LYS A 265 50.24 -22.28 -22.87
CA LYS A 265 50.12 -22.51 -24.30
C LYS A 265 51.48 -22.83 -24.94
N LYS A 266 52.58 -22.34 -24.38
CA LYS A 266 53.95 -22.54 -24.89
C LYS A 266 54.67 -23.74 -24.27
N ALA A 267 54.24 -24.19 -23.10
CA ALA A 267 54.83 -25.31 -22.38
C ALA A 267 54.70 -26.62 -23.16
N LYS A 268 55.79 -27.33 -23.30
CA LYS A 268 55.85 -28.65 -23.99
C LYS A 268 55.88 -29.79 -22.97
N ASP A 269 56.53 -29.57 -21.83
CA ASP A 269 56.69 -30.56 -20.76
C ASP A 269 55.43 -30.76 -19.93
N GLY A 270 55.11 -32.02 -19.57
CA GLY A 270 53.96 -32.41 -18.79
C GLY A 270 53.98 -31.91 -17.34
N THR A 271 55.14 -31.88 -16.72
CA THR A 271 55.34 -31.41 -15.36
C THR A 271 55.16 -29.89 -15.25
N GLU A 272 55.70 -29.15 -16.21
CA GLU A 272 55.51 -27.68 -16.33
C GLU A 272 54.03 -27.34 -16.56
N LYS A 273 53.34 -28.08 -17.41
CA LYS A 273 51.89 -27.90 -17.65
C LYS A 273 51.08 -28.12 -16.37
N ALA A 274 51.38 -29.16 -15.61
CA ALA A 274 50.70 -29.45 -14.34
C ALA A 274 50.89 -28.31 -13.30
N ALA A 275 52.12 -27.82 -13.16
CA ALA A 275 52.44 -26.66 -12.27
C ALA A 275 51.70 -25.38 -12.69
N LEU A 276 51.66 -25.08 -13.98
CA LEU A 276 50.93 -23.89 -14.52
C LEU A 276 49.42 -24.03 -14.33
N VAL A 277 48.84 -25.21 -14.49
CA VAL A 277 47.43 -25.48 -14.20
C VAL A 277 47.14 -25.32 -12.72
N ALA A 278 47.99 -25.80 -11.82
CA ALA A 278 47.87 -25.60 -10.36
C ALA A 278 47.90 -24.10 -10.01
N ARG A 279 48.83 -23.34 -10.62
CA ARG A 279 48.90 -21.87 -10.41
C ARG A 279 47.66 -21.15 -10.92
N LEU A 280 47.11 -21.54 -12.08
CA LEU A 280 45.85 -20.97 -12.60
C LEU A 280 44.69 -21.24 -11.65
N LYS A 281 44.59 -22.42 -11.04
CA LYS A 281 43.57 -22.71 -10.02
C LYS A 281 43.73 -21.83 -8.78
N ALA A 282 44.97 -21.64 -8.31
CA ALA A 282 45.27 -20.74 -7.20
C ALA A 282 44.87 -19.29 -7.51
N ILE A 283 45.27 -18.74 -8.66
CA ILE A 283 44.89 -17.41 -9.11
C ILE A 283 43.34 -17.24 -9.17
N GLU A 284 42.62 -18.23 -9.65
CA GLU A 284 41.15 -18.18 -9.70
C GLU A 284 40.52 -18.19 -8.29
N GLN A 285 41.11 -18.93 -7.34
CA GLN A 285 40.70 -18.88 -5.93
C GLN A 285 40.97 -17.50 -5.30
N GLU A 286 42.17 -16.93 -5.48
CA GLU A 286 42.54 -15.62 -5.00
C GLU A 286 41.65 -14.54 -5.62
N ARG A 287 41.39 -14.56 -6.92
CA ARG A 287 40.47 -13.62 -7.61
C ARG A 287 39.05 -13.68 -7.10
N ALA A 288 38.58 -14.84 -6.65
CA ALA A 288 37.26 -14.98 -6.08
C ALA A 288 37.14 -14.32 -4.69
N ALA A 289 38.25 -14.04 -4.00
CA ALA A 289 38.24 -13.33 -2.72
C ALA A 289 38.08 -11.79 -2.87
N PHE A 290 38.49 -11.22 -4.03
CA PHE A 290 38.47 -9.76 -4.23
C PHE A 290 37.30 -9.29 -5.10
N PRO A 291 36.78 -8.02 -4.88
CA PRO A 291 35.83 -7.41 -5.79
C PRO A 291 36.50 -7.16 -7.15
N SER A 292 35.77 -7.45 -8.24
CA SER A 292 36.29 -7.23 -9.60
C SER A 292 36.42 -5.76 -9.98
N GLY A 293 35.65 -4.87 -9.34
CA GLY A 293 35.68 -3.44 -9.56
C GLY A 293 36.07 -2.66 -8.31
N ASP A 294 36.75 -1.55 -8.49
CA ASP A 294 37.09 -0.62 -7.43
C ASP A 294 35.81 -0.06 -6.78
N GLU A 295 35.69 -0.23 -5.47
CA GLU A 295 34.54 0.30 -4.72
C GLU A 295 34.63 1.81 -4.51
N MET A 296 35.82 2.38 -4.58
CA MET A 296 36.09 3.81 -4.40
C MET A 296 36.24 4.57 -5.72
N ASP A 297 35.86 3.94 -6.84
CA ASP A 297 35.94 4.57 -8.15
C ASP A 297 35.03 5.80 -8.26
N GLY A 298 35.61 6.98 -8.18
CA GLY A 298 34.90 8.26 -8.33
C GLY A 298 34.35 8.53 -9.73
N SER A 299 34.84 7.80 -10.76
CA SER A 299 34.35 7.93 -12.14
C SER A 299 33.08 7.13 -12.41
N TYR A 300 32.60 6.32 -11.45
CA TYR A 300 31.37 5.54 -11.56
C TYR A 300 30.36 5.94 -10.48
N ARG A 301 29.34 6.68 -10.88
CA ARG A 301 28.29 7.15 -9.99
C ARG A 301 26.93 6.66 -10.50
N ARG A 302 26.01 6.32 -9.58
CA ARG A 302 24.62 5.96 -9.89
C ARG A 302 23.71 6.43 -8.77
N LEU A 303 22.58 6.98 -9.16
CA LEU A 303 21.48 7.33 -8.29
C LEU A 303 20.26 6.49 -8.65
N LYS A 304 19.60 5.92 -7.64
CA LYS A 304 18.33 5.20 -7.76
C LYS A 304 17.32 5.83 -6.84
N TYR A 305 16.07 5.86 -7.26
CA TYR A 305 14.98 6.55 -6.56
C TYR A 305 13.71 5.73 -6.60
N ILE A 306 12.99 5.69 -5.47
CA ILE A 306 11.64 5.12 -5.34
C ILE A 306 10.85 5.99 -4.38
N ARG A 307 9.59 6.27 -4.73
CA ARG A 307 8.64 6.98 -3.88
C ARG A 307 7.38 6.14 -3.63
N TYR A 308 6.86 6.26 -2.43
CA TYR A 308 5.58 5.69 -2.03
C TYR A 308 4.80 6.75 -1.24
N ALA A 309 3.84 7.41 -1.87
CA ALA A 309 3.16 8.62 -1.37
C ALA A 309 4.17 9.73 -1.03
N ASP A 310 4.21 10.16 0.22
CA ASP A 310 5.15 11.16 0.77
C ASP A 310 6.51 10.58 1.21
N ASP A 311 6.58 9.25 1.42
CA ASP A 311 7.83 8.56 1.75
C ASP A 311 8.64 8.27 0.49
N PHE A 312 9.95 8.54 0.49
CA PHE A 312 10.83 8.17 -0.60
C PHE A 312 12.19 7.67 -0.11
N ILE A 313 12.86 6.91 -0.96
CA ILE A 313 14.20 6.41 -0.68
C ILE A 313 15.09 6.52 -1.91
N LEU A 314 16.32 7.00 -1.71
CA LEU A 314 17.34 7.00 -2.76
C LEU A 314 18.48 6.05 -2.39
N GLY A 315 19.05 5.41 -3.40
CA GLY A 315 20.24 4.57 -3.30
C GLY A 315 21.38 5.17 -4.09
N VAL A 316 22.45 5.60 -3.41
CA VAL A 316 23.58 6.30 -4.00
C VAL A 316 24.78 5.37 -4.14
N ILE A 317 25.30 5.24 -5.34
CA ILE A 317 26.63 4.72 -5.64
C ILE A 317 27.52 5.94 -5.86
N GLY A 318 28.26 6.34 -4.84
CA GLY A 318 29.08 7.55 -4.81
C GLY A 318 29.68 7.76 -3.43
N SER A 319 30.23 8.93 -3.19
CA SER A 319 30.79 9.33 -1.89
C SER A 319 29.68 9.70 -0.87
N LYS A 320 30.05 9.98 0.38
CA LYS A 320 29.12 10.50 1.39
C LYS A 320 28.74 11.95 1.07
N GLU A 321 29.69 12.70 0.55
CA GLU A 321 29.51 14.09 0.09
C GLU A 321 28.49 14.17 -1.04
N ASP A 322 28.52 13.21 -1.99
CA ASP A 322 27.48 13.10 -3.03
C ASP A 322 26.08 12.91 -2.40
N ALA A 323 25.98 12.03 -1.40
CA ALA A 323 24.69 11.79 -0.74
C ALA A 323 24.20 13.03 0.05
N LEU A 324 25.10 13.77 0.67
CA LEU A 324 24.76 15.02 1.36
C LEU A 324 24.28 16.08 0.37
N ARG A 325 25.00 16.27 -0.74
CA ARG A 325 24.63 17.21 -1.79
C ARG A 325 23.25 16.88 -2.38
N ILE A 326 23.00 15.61 -2.73
CA ILE A 326 21.70 15.16 -3.24
C ILE A 326 20.57 15.49 -2.25
N LYS A 327 20.80 15.30 -0.94
CA LYS A 327 19.81 15.63 0.08
C LYS A 327 19.50 17.12 0.10
N GLU A 328 20.52 17.99 0.05
CA GLU A 328 20.33 19.45 0.05
C GLU A 328 19.66 19.94 -1.24
N ASP A 329 20.05 19.41 -2.40
CA ASP A 329 19.44 19.78 -3.69
C ASP A 329 17.94 19.40 -3.72
N ILE A 330 17.57 18.24 -3.19
CA ILE A 330 16.16 17.85 -3.05
C ILE A 330 15.42 18.75 -2.05
N LYS A 331 16.06 19.12 -0.94
CA LYS A 331 15.49 20.03 0.06
C LYS A 331 15.20 21.40 -0.57
N SER A 332 16.15 21.97 -1.31
CA SER A 332 15.99 23.24 -2.01
C SER A 332 14.87 23.16 -3.04
N PHE A 333 14.84 22.10 -3.85
CA PHE A 333 13.76 21.91 -4.83
C PHE A 333 12.37 21.83 -4.17
N LEU A 334 12.23 21.08 -3.07
CA LEU A 334 10.96 20.97 -2.35
C LEU A 334 10.50 22.31 -1.81
N SER A 335 11.40 23.12 -1.23
CA SER A 335 11.04 24.43 -0.67
C SER A 335 10.75 25.48 -1.74
N GLU A 336 11.57 25.57 -2.78
CA GLU A 336 11.46 26.62 -3.79
C GLU A 336 10.35 26.35 -4.83
N SER A 337 10.23 25.10 -5.28
CA SER A 337 9.30 24.73 -6.36
C SER A 337 7.96 24.21 -5.88
N LEU A 338 7.92 23.61 -4.69
CA LEU A 338 6.75 22.93 -4.17
C LEU A 338 6.26 23.46 -2.82
N ALA A 339 6.87 24.50 -2.27
CA ALA A 339 6.53 25.07 -0.96
C ALA A 339 6.39 23.99 0.15
N LEU A 340 7.26 22.95 0.11
CA LEU A 340 7.26 21.83 1.05
C LEU A 340 8.56 21.76 1.83
N GLU A 341 8.47 21.32 3.08
CA GLU A 341 9.65 21.12 3.94
C GLU A 341 10.03 19.63 4.04
N LEU A 342 11.32 19.34 3.90
CA LEU A 342 11.88 18.03 4.21
C LEU A 342 11.96 17.84 5.72
N SER A 343 11.50 16.70 6.25
CA SER A 343 11.64 16.39 7.67
C SER A 343 13.08 16.04 8.00
N GLU A 344 13.83 16.96 8.63
CA GLU A 344 15.25 16.74 8.95
C GLU A 344 15.47 15.59 9.94
N GLU A 345 14.58 15.44 10.93
CA GLU A 345 14.63 14.37 11.93
C GLU A 345 14.50 12.96 11.33
N LYS A 346 13.72 12.84 10.26
CA LYS A 346 13.42 11.56 9.62
C LYS A 346 14.21 11.34 8.33
N THR A 347 14.76 12.38 7.74
CA THR A 347 15.56 12.28 6.53
C THR A 347 17.00 11.95 6.88
N LEU A 348 17.30 10.65 6.86
CA LEU A 348 18.57 10.11 7.29
C LEU A 348 19.44 9.68 6.11
N ILE A 349 20.75 9.89 6.22
CA ILE A 349 21.74 9.30 5.32
C ILE A 349 22.34 8.09 6.01
N THR A 350 21.93 6.91 5.56
CA THR A 350 22.32 5.63 6.16
C THR A 350 23.28 4.88 5.26
N HIS A 351 24.46 4.53 5.80
CA HIS A 351 25.37 3.65 5.09
C HIS A 351 24.76 2.25 4.95
N THR A 352 24.82 1.66 3.74
CA THR A 352 24.13 0.40 3.41
C THR A 352 24.57 -0.84 4.19
N GLY A 353 25.63 -0.73 5.00
CA GLY A 353 26.00 -1.73 6.01
C GLY A 353 25.11 -1.70 7.26
N LYS A 354 24.44 -0.57 7.50
CA LYS A 354 23.37 -0.41 8.50
C LYS A 354 22.03 -0.56 7.79
N SER A 355 20.96 -0.75 8.56
CA SER A 355 19.62 -0.88 7.98
C SER A 355 18.94 0.47 7.81
N ALA A 356 18.50 0.77 6.59
CA ALA A 356 17.55 1.84 6.31
C ALA A 356 16.13 1.32 6.50
N LYS A 357 15.20 2.16 6.95
CA LYS A 357 13.79 1.79 7.17
C LYS A 357 12.92 2.36 6.08
N PHE A 358 12.21 1.51 5.36
CA PHE A 358 11.26 1.94 4.35
C PHE A 358 10.07 0.99 4.29
N LEU A 359 8.85 1.52 4.35
CA LEU A 359 7.59 0.76 4.31
C LEU A 359 7.60 -0.43 5.31
N GLY A 360 8.08 -0.21 6.53
CA GLY A 360 8.10 -1.23 7.58
C GLY A 360 9.13 -2.34 7.41
N TYR A 361 9.99 -2.26 6.39
CA TYR A 361 11.12 -3.16 6.17
C TYR A 361 12.43 -2.49 6.54
N GLU A 362 13.40 -3.32 6.92
CA GLU A 362 14.81 -2.95 7.05
C GLU A 362 15.54 -3.33 5.77
N ILE A 363 16.15 -2.33 5.13
CA ILE A 363 16.84 -2.46 3.84
C ILE A 363 18.34 -2.39 4.07
N THR A 364 19.06 -3.42 3.60
CA THR A 364 20.53 -3.48 3.67
C THR A 364 21.10 -3.97 2.34
N VAL A 365 22.38 -3.72 2.10
CA VAL A 365 23.11 -4.29 0.97
C VAL A 365 24.13 -5.30 1.48
N THR A 366 24.11 -6.51 0.96
CA THR A 366 25.03 -7.56 1.38
C THR A 366 26.46 -7.25 0.97
N ARG A 367 27.42 -7.53 1.87
CA ARG A 367 28.85 -7.36 1.65
C ARG A 367 29.60 -8.68 1.86
N ASN A 368 29.11 -9.75 1.23
CA ASN A 368 29.73 -11.06 1.41
C ASN A 368 30.78 -11.31 0.34
N ASN A 369 31.95 -11.77 0.79
CA ASN A 369 33.01 -12.29 -0.07
C ASN A 369 32.98 -13.83 -0.18
N HIS A 370 31.87 -14.48 0.20
CA HIS A 370 31.76 -15.93 0.14
C HIS A 370 31.81 -16.45 -1.29
N GLN A 371 32.61 -17.48 -1.45
CA GLN A 371 32.69 -18.25 -2.68
C GLN A 371 31.65 -19.37 -2.65
N ARG A 372 31.06 -19.67 -3.77
CA ARG A 372 30.13 -20.78 -3.95
C ARG A 372 30.43 -21.48 -5.27
N ARG A 373 30.34 -22.80 -5.26
CA ARG A 373 30.40 -23.58 -6.53
C ARG A 373 29.07 -23.45 -7.25
N ASP A 374 29.12 -23.18 -8.55
CA ASP A 374 27.93 -23.22 -9.41
C ASP A 374 27.54 -24.68 -9.72
N VAL A 375 26.46 -24.89 -10.49
CA VAL A 375 25.95 -26.20 -10.88
C VAL A 375 27.00 -27.01 -11.68
N GLN A 376 27.97 -26.34 -12.30
CA GLN A 376 29.07 -26.95 -13.07
C GLN A 376 30.33 -27.14 -12.21
N GLY A 377 30.25 -26.97 -10.88
CA GLY A 377 31.38 -27.12 -9.95
C GLY A 377 32.40 -25.99 -9.96
N ARG A 378 32.19 -24.93 -10.76
CA ARG A 378 33.10 -23.80 -10.87
C ARG A 378 32.96 -22.89 -9.65
N LEU A 379 34.10 -22.50 -9.06
CA LEU A 379 34.14 -21.56 -7.97
C LEU A 379 33.71 -20.17 -8.45
N ARG A 380 32.58 -19.69 -7.97
CA ARG A 380 32.10 -18.33 -8.25
C ARG A 380 31.92 -17.56 -6.96
N ARG A 381 32.27 -16.30 -6.99
CA ARG A 381 31.94 -15.37 -5.93
C ARG A 381 30.42 -15.20 -5.85
N THR A 382 29.86 -15.34 -4.67
CA THR A 382 28.46 -14.91 -4.44
C THR A 382 28.39 -13.42 -4.70
N TYR A 383 27.43 -12.98 -5.53
CA TYR A 383 27.25 -11.57 -5.84
C TYR A 383 26.91 -10.80 -4.56
N GLY A 384 27.93 -10.17 -3.98
CA GLY A 384 27.89 -9.60 -2.62
C GLY A 384 27.20 -8.26 -2.47
N LYS A 385 26.60 -7.70 -3.53
CA LYS A 385 26.03 -6.33 -3.48
C LYS A 385 24.51 -6.33 -3.66
N ARG A 386 23.84 -7.41 -3.28
CA ARG A 386 22.37 -7.52 -3.38
C ARG A 386 21.67 -6.83 -2.24
N VAL A 387 20.60 -6.15 -2.57
CA VAL A 387 19.68 -5.61 -1.56
C VAL A 387 18.97 -6.74 -0.83
N ARG A 388 18.93 -6.65 0.49
CA ARG A 388 18.12 -7.50 1.37
C ARG A 388 17.00 -6.68 2.00
N LEU A 389 15.82 -7.24 1.95
CA LEU A 389 14.65 -6.75 2.66
C LEU A 389 14.45 -7.63 3.88
N ASN A 390 14.50 -7.09 5.07
CA ASN A 390 14.32 -7.84 6.31
C ASN A 390 13.17 -7.27 7.14
N VAL A 391 12.55 -8.13 7.92
CA VAL A 391 11.66 -7.71 8.99
C VAL A 391 12.40 -7.78 10.31
N SER A 392 12.32 -6.71 11.12
CA SER A 392 12.99 -6.67 12.42
C SER A 392 12.21 -7.47 13.48
N MET A 393 12.92 -8.02 14.44
CA MET A 393 12.29 -8.69 15.60
C MET A 393 11.46 -7.70 16.42
N ALA A 394 11.86 -6.44 16.47
CA ALA A 394 11.09 -5.37 17.12
C ALA A 394 9.71 -5.20 16.47
N THR A 395 9.63 -5.24 15.13
CA THR A 395 8.35 -5.16 14.40
C THR A 395 7.39 -6.31 14.76
N LEU A 396 7.92 -7.55 14.90
CA LEU A 396 7.13 -8.70 15.34
C LEU A 396 6.64 -8.50 16.78
N ARG A 397 7.56 -8.11 17.68
CA ARG A 397 7.30 -7.85 19.09
C ARG A 397 6.18 -6.84 19.28
N ASP A 398 6.35 -5.66 18.69
CA ASP A 398 5.42 -4.55 18.84
C ASP A 398 4.03 -4.92 18.29
N LYS A 399 3.97 -5.66 17.18
CA LYS A 399 2.69 -6.08 16.59
C LYS A 399 1.97 -7.14 17.42
N LEU A 400 2.70 -8.07 18.04
CA LEU A 400 2.14 -9.06 18.95
C LEU A 400 1.62 -8.43 20.25
N LEU A 401 2.29 -7.41 20.76
CA LEU A 401 1.84 -6.60 21.90
C LEU A 401 0.59 -5.79 21.55
N GLU A 402 0.58 -5.13 20.38
CA GLU A 402 -0.58 -4.38 19.86
C GLU A 402 -1.83 -5.26 19.73
N TYR A 403 -1.65 -6.50 19.29
CA TYR A 403 -2.77 -7.47 19.23
C TYR A 403 -3.18 -8.02 20.60
N GLY A 404 -2.42 -7.73 21.66
CA GLY A 404 -2.63 -8.32 22.99
C GLY A 404 -2.45 -9.83 23.02
N ALA A 405 -1.70 -10.39 22.07
CA ALA A 405 -1.46 -11.81 21.92
C ALA A 405 -0.26 -12.31 22.73
N MET A 406 0.57 -11.38 23.26
CA MET A 406 1.84 -11.67 23.91
C MET A 406 2.01 -10.85 25.19
N GLU A 407 2.74 -11.40 26.14
CA GLU A 407 3.36 -10.71 27.27
C GLU A 407 4.88 -10.93 27.26
N ILE A 408 5.62 -9.96 27.75
CA ILE A 408 7.08 -10.06 27.90
C ILE A 408 7.37 -10.38 29.36
N LYS A 409 8.16 -11.42 29.59
CA LYS A 409 8.74 -11.75 30.91
C LYS A 409 10.26 -11.62 30.83
N LEU A 410 10.85 -11.02 31.84
CA LEU A 410 12.30 -10.97 31.95
C LEU A 410 12.80 -12.20 32.71
N ARG A 411 13.79 -12.90 32.16
CA ARG A 411 14.54 -13.97 32.83
C ARG A 411 16.02 -13.80 32.54
N ASN A 412 16.81 -13.64 33.61
CA ASN A 412 18.26 -13.40 33.51
C ASN A 412 18.60 -12.21 32.56
N GLY A 413 17.86 -11.10 32.68
CA GLY A 413 18.04 -9.90 31.85
C GLY A 413 17.60 -10.04 30.39
N LYS A 414 17.09 -11.21 29.94
CA LYS A 414 16.62 -11.44 28.57
C LYS A 414 15.10 -11.47 28.50
N GLU A 415 14.57 -10.85 27.44
CA GLU A 415 13.13 -10.89 27.15
C GLU A 415 12.71 -12.29 26.68
N ILE A 416 11.72 -12.86 27.36
CA ILE A 416 11.03 -14.10 26.95
C ILE A 416 9.63 -13.74 26.53
N TRP A 417 9.27 -14.04 25.30
CA TRP A 417 7.96 -13.83 24.73
C TRP A 417 7.02 -14.96 25.13
N LYS A 418 5.95 -14.64 25.84
CA LYS A 418 4.94 -15.62 26.23
C LYS A 418 3.58 -15.32 25.62
N PRO A 419 2.93 -16.30 24.96
CA PRO A 419 1.56 -16.11 24.48
C PRO A 419 0.62 -15.74 25.61
N LYS A 420 -0.32 -14.80 25.38
CA LYS A 420 -1.31 -14.32 26.34
C LYS A 420 -2.73 -14.64 25.87
N CYS A 421 -3.64 -14.93 26.80
CA CYS A 421 -5.07 -15.01 26.51
C CYS A 421 -5.60 -13.62 26.17
N ARG A 422 -6.42 -13.50 25.12
CA ARG A 422 -7.12 -12.27 24.74
C ARG A 422 -8.53 -12.28 25.37
N SER A 423 -8.61 -11.81 26.59
CA SER A 423 -9.86 -11.84 27.40
C SER A 423 -11.05 -11.18 26.70
N GLY A 424 -10.84 -10.10 25.95
CA GLY A 424 -11.90 -9.44 25.18
C GLY A 424 -12.52 -10.28 24.05
N LEU A 425 -11.94 -11.44 23.72
CA LEU A 425 -12.48 -12.34 22.68
C LEU A 425 -13.22 -13.56 23.25
N ILE A 426 -13.15 -13.84 24.54
CA ILE A 426 -13.71 -15.08 25.13
C ILE A 426 -15.24 -15.18 25.00
N PHE A 427 -15.92 -14.04 24.89
CA PHE A 427 -17.38 -13.98 24.72
C PHE A 427 -17.84 -14.11 23.26
N ASN A 428 -16.90 -14.10 22.30
CA ASN A 428 -17.22 -14.27 20.88
C ASN A 428 -17.49 -15.74 20.56
N ASP A 429 -18.16 -15.99 19.43
CA ASP A 429 -18.28 -17.34 18.87
C ASP A 429 -16.92 -17.93 18.48
N ASP A 430 -16.82 -19.27 18.48
CA ASP A 430 -15.59 -20.00 18.16
C ASP A 430 -15.04 -19.64 16.76
N LEU A 431 -15.95 -19.55 15.79
CA LEU A 431 -15.60 -19.18 14.42
C LEU A 431 -15.10 -17.73 14.37
N GLU A 432 -15.74 -16.81 15.08
CA GLU A 432 -15.30 -15.40 15.15
C GLU A 432 -13.91 -15.27 15.79
N ILE A 433 -13.64 -16.01 16.87
CA ILE A 433 -12.32 -16.03 17.51
C ILE A 433 -11.28 -16.50 16.50
N LEU A 434 -11.51 -17.66 15.87
CA LEU A 434 -10.58 -18.24 14.91
C LEU A 434 -10.36 -17.31 13.71
N ASP A 435 -11.42 -16.72 13.15
CA ASP A 435 -11.33 -15.81 12.00
C ASP A 435 -10.61 -14.50 12.36
N ARG A 436 -10.73 -14.02 13.60
CA ARG A 436 -9.97 -12.87 14.08
C ARG A 436 -8.47 -13.15 14.11
N TYR A 437 -8.07 -14.28 14.71
CA TYR A 437 -6.67 -14.71 14.74
C TYR A 437 -6.13 -14.99 13.33
N ASN A 438 -6.92 -15.63 12.47
CA ASN A 438 -6.54 -15.88 11.09
C ASN A 438 -6.31 -14.59 10.31
N ARG A 439 -7.23 -13.64 10.37
CA ARG A 439 -7.14 -12.35 9.67
C ARG A 439 -5.87 -11.58 10.04
N GLU A 440 -5.59 -11.49 11.34
CA GLU A 440 -4.42 -10.80 11.86
C GLU A 440 -3.12 -11.52 11.48
N THR A 441 -3.09 -12.85 11.58
CA THR A 441 -1.90 -13.65 11.25
C THR A 441 -1.63 -13.65 9.75
N VAL A 442 -2.65 -13.87 8.92
CA VAL A 442 -2.53 -13.87 7.46
C VAL A 442 -2.10 -12.50 6.95
N GLY A 443 -2.72 -11.43 7.44
CA GLY A 443 -2.40 -10.06 7.04
C GLY A 443 -0.93 -9.73 7.29
N PHE A 444 -0.45 -9.97 8.51
CA PHE A 444 0.94 -9.73 8.88
C PHE A 444 1.91 -10.62 8.09
N CYS A 445 1.66 -11.92 8.02
CA CYS A 445 2.53 -12.85 7.30
C CYS A 445 2.60 -12.53 5.80
N ASN A 446 1.46 -12.28 5.14
CA ASN A 446 1.44 -11.96 3.71
C ASN A 446 2.22 -10.68 3.40
N TYR A 447 2.16 -9.67 4.28
CA TYR A 447 2.93 -8.45 4.11
C TYR A 447 4.45 -8.72 4.14
N TYR A 448 4.93 -9.58 5.06
CA TYR A 448 6.36 -9.83 5.24
C TYR A 448 6.91 -11.08 4.52
N LEU A 449 6.10 -11.78 3.71
CA LEU A 449 6.57 -12.97 2.96
C LEU A 449 7.62 -12.66 1.87
N ILE A 450 7.78 -11.42 1.43
CA ILE A 450 8.84 -11.02 0.49
C ILE A 450 10.18 -10.79 1.20
N ALA A 451 10.21 -10.75 2.55
CA ALA A 451 11.43 -10.56 3.32
C ALA A 451 12.44 -11.70 3.11
N ASN A 452 13.72 -11.36 3.08
CA ASN A 452 14.80 -12.35 2.98
C ASN A 452 14.87 -13.25 4.22
N ASN A 453 14.48 -12.73 5.38
CA ASN A 453 14.41 -13.47 6.64
C ASN A 453 12.98 -13.89 7.02
N CYS A 454 12.09 -14.12 6.04
CA CYS A 454 10.68 -14.46 6.30
C CYS A 454 10.49 -15.70 7.22
N VAL A 455 11.51 -16.51 7.40
CA VAL A 455 11.51 -17.64 8.36
C VAL A 455 11.18 -17.17 9.80
N VAL A 456 11.53 -15.94 10.18
CA VAL A 456 11.21 -15.41 11.52
C VAL A 456 9.69 -15.28 11.77
N LEU A 457 8.87 -15.31 10.71
CA LEU A 457 7.41 -15.30 10.80
C LEU A 457 6.87 -16.58 11.48
N HIS A 458 7.66 -17.65 11.56
CA HIS A 458 7.33 -18.82 12.38
C HIS A 458 7.11 -18.44 13.85
N ASN A 459 7.96 -17.57 14.39
CA ASN A 459 7.84 -17.10 15.77
C ASN A 459 6.55 -16.31 15.97
N PHE A 460 6.22 -15.42 15.02
CA PHE A 460 4.96 -14.66 15.04
C PHE A 460 3.74 -15.59 15.03
N ARG A 461 3.69 -16.52 14.07
CA ARG A 461 2.61 -17.50 13.95
C ARG A 461 2.49 -18.36 15.20
N TYR A 462 3.60 -18.82 15.76
CA TYR A 462 3.63 -19.62 16.98
C TYR A 462 2.97 -18.89 18.16
N ILE A 463 3.35 -17.63 18.41
CA ILE A 463 2.76 -16.82 19.49
C ILE A 463 1.26 -16.62 19.27
N MET A 464 0.85 -16.29 18.03
CA MET A 464 -0.57 -16.13 17.68
C MET A 464 -1.36 -17.41 17.88
N GLU A 465 -0.84 -18.55 17.45
CA GLU A 465 -1.46 -19.87 17.62
C GLU A 465 -1.64 -20.25 19.09
N TYR A 466 -0.61 -20.09 19.90
CA TYR A 466 -0.69 -20.39 21.34
C TYR A 466 -1.53 -19.38 22.12
N SER A 467 -1.55 -18.11 21.72
CA SER A 467 -2.47 -17.11 22.26
C SER A 467 -3.93 -17.50 21.98
N MET A 468 -4.22 -17.99 20.79
CA MET A 468 -5.53 -18.52 20.42
C MET A 468 -5.91 -19.69 21.31
N TYR A 469 -5.02 -20.68 21.50
CA TYR A 469 -5.28 -21.82 22.39
C TYR A 469 -5.61 -21.38 23.81
N LYS A 470 -4.85 -20.39 24.34
CA LYS A 470 -5.13 -19.83 25.67
C LYS A 470 -6.46 -19.07 25.72
N THR A 471 -6.86 -18.41 24.63
CA THR A 471 -8.15 -17.71 24.55
C THR A 471 -9.32 -18.69 24.56
N PHE A 472 -9.22 -19.80 23.81
CA PHE A 472 -10.20 -20.89 23.88
C PHE A 472 -10.21 -21.56 25.26
N ALA A 473 -9.04 -21.77 25.86
CA ALA A 473 -8.94 -22.33 27.21
C ALA A 473 -9.62 -21.42 28.26
N GLY A 474 -9.43 -20.10 28.15
CA GLY A 474 -10.13 -19.12 29.00
C GLY A 474 -11.64 -19.12 28.77
N LYS A 475 -12.10 -19.16 27.50
CA LYS A 475 -13.53 -19.23 27.17
C LYS A 475 -14.23 -20.45 27.80
N TYR A 476 -13.60 -21.61 27.71
CA TYR A 476 -14.19 -22.88 28.19
C TYR A 476 -13.74 -23.27 29.60
N ARG A 477 -13.08 -22.37 30.34
CA ARG A 477 -12.52 -22.63 31.67
C ARG A 477 -11.78 -23.98 31.73
N SER A 478 -10.92 -24.22 30.76
CA SER A 478 -10.26 -25.50 30.50
C SER A 478 -8.75 -25.31 30.29
N THR A 479 -8.02 -26.40 30.10
CA THR A 479 -6.58 -26.37 29.80
C THR A 479 -6.33 -26.39 28.30
N VAL A 480 -5.20 -25.81 27.87
CA VAL A 480 -4.75 -25.82 26.47
C VAL A 480 -4.67 -27.26 25.92
N ARG A 481 -4.27 -28.24 26.76
CA ARG A 481 -4.20 -29.66 26.39
C ARG A 481 -5.57 -30.21 25.99
N LYS A 482 -6.62 -29.95 26.81
CA LYS A 482 -8.01 -30.38 26.54
C LYS A 482 -8.56 -29.68 25.30
N ILE A 483 -8.31 -28.37 25.12
CA ILE A 483 -8.71 -27.63 23.93
C ILE A 483 -8.07 -28.20 22.67
N ASN A 484 -6.76 -28.49 22.67
CA ASN A 484 -6.10 -29.12 21.56
C ASN A 484 -6.66 -30.50 21.23
N LYS A 485 -6.99 -31.33 22.25
CA LYS A 485 -7.62 -32.62 21.99
C LYS A 485 -8.97 -32.49 21.30
N LYS A 486 -9.77 -31.47 21.66
CA LYS A 486 -11.10 -31.21 21.08
C LYS A 486 -11.07 -30.65 19.67
N TYR A 487 -10.19 -29.68 19.39
CA TYR A 487 -10.23 -28.90 18.16
C TYR A 487 -9.14 -29.27 17.13
N ARG A 488 -8.15 -30.09 17.50
CA ARG A 488 -7.05 -30.42 16.58
C ARG A 488 -7.40 -31.61 15.71
N LEU A 489 -7.64 -31.35 14.42
CA LEU A 489 -7.86 -32.32 13.36
C LEU A 489 -6.69 -32.29 12.37
N ASN A 490 -6.10 -33.43 12.03
CA ASN A 490 -5.00 -33.53 11.08
C ASN A 490 -3.84 -32.53 11.37
N LYS A 491 -3.45 -32.44 12.64
CA LYS A 491 -2.42 -31.51 13.15
C LYS A 491 -2.76 -30.01 13.00
N LEU A 492 -3.99 -29.67 12.61
CA LEU A 492 -4.47 -28.28 12.49
C LEU A 492 -5.59 -28.01 13.49
N PHE A 493 -5.58 -26.82 14.10
CA PHE A 493 -6.70 -26.36 14.91
C PHE A 493 -7.87 -26.03 13.98
N THR A 494 -9.01 -26.70 14.20
CA THR A 494 -10.16 -26.70 13.30
C THR A 494 -11.44 -26.47 14.09
N VAL A 495 -12.21 -25.47 13.70
CA VAL A 495 -13.57 -25.22 14.19
C VAL A 495 -14.55 -25.71 13.15
N LYS A 496 -15.47 -26.60 13.55
CA LYS A 496 -16.61 -27.02 12.72
C LYS A 496 -17.79 -26.10 13.00
N TYR A 497 -18.53 -25.74 11.97
CA TYR A 497 -19.72 -24.91 12.05
C TYR A 497 -20.73 -25.34 11.00
N GLU A 498 -22.00 -25.15 11.31
CA GLU A 498 -23.08 -25.46 10.39
C GLU A 498 -23.48 -24.21 9.57
N GLN A 499 -23.66 -24.39 8.29
CA GLN A 499 -24.13 -23.35 7.38
C GLN A 499 -25.11 -23.94 6.37
N GLN A 500 -26.38 -23.55 6.47
CA GLN A 500 -27.47 -24.04 5.59
C GLN A 500 -27.59 -25.57 5.60
N GLY A 501 -27.57 -26.19 6.81
CA GLY A 501 -27.65 -27.64 6.96
C GLY A 501 -26.37 -28.40 6.59
N VAL A 502 -25.31 -27.71 6.12
CA VAL A 502 -24.03 -28.31 5.74
C VAL A 502 -22.97 -28.03 6.81
N ILE A 503 -22.35 -29.08 7.31
CA ILE A 503 -21.21 -28.94 8.25
C ILE A 503 -19.97 -28.52 7.47
N LYS A 504 -19.47 -27.34 7.79
CA LYS A 504 -18.22 -26.78 7.25
C LYS A 504 -17.16 -26.71 8.33
N SER A 505 -15.90 -26.61 7.92
CA SER A 505 -14.78 -26.46 8.82
C SER A 505 -13.91 -25.27 8.43
N ARG A 506 -13.34 -24.62 9.45
CA ARG A 506 -12.36 -23.54 9.32
C ARG A 506 -11.12 -23.91 10.11
N THR A 507 -9.94 -23.78 9.51
CA THR A 507 -8.67 -24.12 10.15
C THR A 507 -7.86 -22.87 10.47
N PHE A 508 -6.99 -22.97 11.48
CA PHE A 508 -5.99 -21.94 11.72
C PHE A 508 -4.94 -21.92 10.60
N TYR A 509 -4.49 -20.74 10.26
CA TYR A 509 -3.55 -20.48 9.16
C TYR A 509 -2.25 -21.27 9.27
N LYS A 510 -1.95 -22.02 8.24
CA LYS A 510 -0.71 -22.77 8.09
C LYS A 510 -0.08 -22.46 6.72
N THR A 511 1.17 -22.07 6.71
CA THR A 511 1.96 -21.88 5.50
C THR A 511 3.40 -22.30 5.75
N SER A 512 4.12 -22.61 4.68
CA SER A 512 5.56 -22.95 4.69
C SER A 512 6.37 -21.68 4.55
N PHE A 513 6.23 -20.63 5.15
CA PHE A 513 6.99 -19.35 5.06
C PHE A 513 8.20 -19.38 4.08
N LYS A 514 7.96 -19.88 2.87
CA LYS A 514 8.90 -19.74 1.75
C LYS A 514 8.83 -18.31 1.25
N ARG A 515 10.00 -17.72 1.03
CA ARG A 515 10.08 -16.35 0.53
C ARG A 515 9.35 -16.21 -0.80
N ARG A 516 8.46 -15.23 -0.90
CA ARG A 516 7.81 -14.85 -2.14
C ARG A 516 8.71 -13.87 -2.92
N THR A 517 8.80 -14.04 -4.22
CA THR A 517 9.59 -13.18 -5.12
C THR A 517 8.73 -12.23 -5.94
N THR A 518 7.41 -12.36 -5.83
CA THR A 518 6.41 -11.53 -6.51
C THR A 518 5.55 -10.78 -5.50
N ALA A 519 4.96 -9.67 -5.91
CA ALA A 519 4.00 -8.94 -5.11
C ALA A 519 2.76 -9.82 -4.81
N PHE A 520 2.11 -9.55 -3.69
CA PHE A 520 0.85 -10.22 -3.36
C PHE A 520 -0.29 -9.58 -4.15
N ASN A 521 -1.00 -10.36 -4.96
CA ASN A 521 -2.02 -9.84 -5.88
C ASN A 521 -3.20 -9.14 -5.18
N GLY A 522 -3.49 -9.47 -3.92
CA GLY A 522 -4.54 -8.83 -3.12
C GLY A 522 -4.08 -7.58 -2.34
N SER A 523 -2.88 -7.05 -2.59
CA SER A 523 -2.30 -5.92 -1.86
C SER A 523 -2.09 -4.68 -2.74
N CYS A 524 -2.86 -4.53 -3.81
CA CYS A 524 -2.83 -3.30 -4.61
C CYS A 524 -3.45 -2.15 -3.81
N ASP A 525 -2.83 -0.96 -3.88
CA ASP A 525 -3.32 0.23 -3.17
C ASP A 525 -4.64 0.71 -3.74
N ILE A 526 -4.77 0.65 -5.05
CA ILE A 526 -6.00 0.95 -5.78
C ILE A 526 -6.18 -0.13 -6.84
N GLU A 527 -7.33 -0.77 -6.83
CA GLU A 527 -7.71 -1.67 -7.92
C GLU A 527 -8.01 -0.83 -9.17
N PRO A 528 -7.47 -1.23 -10.34
CA PRO A 528 -7.81 -0.56 -11.58
C PRO A 528 -9.31 -0.67 -11.80
N TYR A 529 -9.91 0.43 -12.23
CA TYR A 529 -11.31 0.44 -12.55
C TYR A 529 -11.57 -0.50 -13.76
N SER A 530 -12.38 -1.53 -13.52
CA SER A 530 -12.87 -2.41 -14.58
C SER A 530 -14.40 -2.42 -14.52
N ILE A 531 -15.03 -1.93 -15.57
CA ILE A 531 -16.50 -1.99 -15.74
C ILE A 531 -16.97 -3.45 -15.86
N ALA A 532 -16.07 -4.36 -16.28
CA ALA A 532 -16.35 -5.78 -16.42
C ALA A 532 -16.52 -6.53 -15.09
N ASP A 533 -15.99 -5.99 -13.97
CA ASP A 533 -16.12 -6.57 -12.62
C ASP A 533 -17.44 -6.21 -11.93
N VAL A 534 -18.50 -5.96 -12.68
CA VAL A 534 -19.84 -5.75 -12.14
C VAL A 534 -20.30 -7.04 -11.48
N SER A 535 -20.45 -7.00 -10.16
CA SER A 535 -21.06 -8.11 -9.42
C SER A 535 -22.41 -8.48 -10.02
N ARG A 536 -22.80 -9.77 -9.99
CA ARG A 536 -24.05 -10.32 -10.56
C ARG A 536 -25.34 -9.59 -10.15
N THR A 537 -25.29 -8.63 -9.24
CA THR A 537 -26.39 -7.74 -8.87
C THR A 537 -25.85 -6.35 -8.60
N ASN A 538 -25.98 -5.51 -9.61
CA ASN A 538 -25.65 -4.10 -9.55
C ASN A 538 -26.59 -3.39 -8.55
N LEU A 539 -26.06 -2.55 -7.65
CA LEU A 539 -26.89 -1.78 -6.72
C LEU A 539 -27.84 -0.82 -7.45
N THR A 540 -27.35 -0.23 -8.53
CA THR A 540 -28.14 0.69 -9.35
C THR A 540 -29.24 -0.02 -10.14
N ASP A 541 -29.01 -1.25 -10.64
CA ASP A 541 -30.05 -2.03 -11.34
C ASP A 541 -31.21 -2.36 -10.39
N ARG A 542 -30.89 -2.62 -9.11
CA ARG A 542 -31.91 -2.86 -8.07
C ARG A 542 -32.72 -1.60 -7.75
N LEU A 543 -32.12 -0.42 -7.82
CA LEU A 543 -32.85 0.85 -7.68
C LEU A 543 -33.66 1.16 -8.95
N LYS A 544 -33.11 0.90 -10.15
CA LYS A 544 -33.79 1.07 -11.44
C LYS A 544 -34.93 0.09 -11.66
N ALA A 545 -34.93 -1.06 -10.96
CA ALA A 545 -36.02 -2.05 -11.05
C ALA A 545 -37.34 -1.56 -10.43
N GLU A 546 -37.33 -0.44 -9.72
CA GLU A 546 -38.48 0.23 -9.10
C GLU A 546 -39.41 -0.68 -8.29
N LYS A 547 -38.93 -1.87 -7.88
CA LYS A 547 -39.71 -2.86 -7.13
C LYS A 547 -39.12 -3.06 -5.73
N CYS A 548 -39.88 -2.73 -4.70
CA CYS A 548 -39.47 -2.91 -3.29
C CYS A 548 -39.17 -4.38 -2.97
N GLU A 549 -37.97 -4.67 -2.48
CA GLU A 549 -37.56 -6.04 -2.17
C GLU A 549 -38.25 -6.65 -0.95
N LEU A 550 -39.00 -5.85 -0.18
CA LEU A 550 -39.71 -6.29 1.01
C LEU A 550 -41.21 -6.49 0.76
N CYS A 551 -41.90 -5.45 0.27
CA CYS A 551 -43.36 -5.50 0.06
C CYS A 551 -43.78 -5.67 -1.42
N GLY A 552 -42.85 -5.61 -2.36
CA GLY A 552 -43.13 -5.76 -3.77
C GLY A 552 -43.75 -4.52 -4.47
N ALA A 553 -44.05 -3.45 -3.73
CA ALA A 553 -44.62 -2.23 -4.29
C ALA A 553 -43.68 -1.60 -5.32
N THR A 554 -44.26 -1.06 -6.39
CA THR A 554 -43.55 -0.35 -7.45
C THR A 554 -43.41 1.14 -7.13
N GLY A 555 -42.33 1.76 -7.59
CA GLY A 555 -42.08 3.20 -7.42
C GLY A 555 -40.66 3.52 -7.00
N LYS A 556 -40.43 4.78 -6.61
CA LYS A 556 -39.09 5.25 -6.19
C LYS A 556 -38.55 4.45 -5.00
N LEU A 557 -37.32 3.95 -5.13
CA LEU A 557 -36.68 3.12 -4.13
C LEU A 557 -35.54 3.85 -3.40
N ILE A 558 -35.31 3.43 -2.17
CA ILE A 558 -34.22 3.86 -1.30
C ILE A 558 -33.38 2.64 -0.94
N MET A 559 -32.07 2.74 -1.09
CA MET A 559 -31.15 1.67 -0.69
C MET A 559 -30.82 1.78 0.79
N HIS A 560 -31.23 0.77 1.56
CA HIS A 560 -30.81 0.63 2.94
C HIS A 560 -29.51 -0.15 3.05
N HIS A 561 -28.58 0.37 3.85
CA HIS A 561 -27.25 -0.21 4.07
C HIS A 561 -27.05 -0.60 5.54
N VAL A 562 -26.42 -1.76 5.80
CA VAL A 562 -25.96 -2.15 7.12
C VAL A 562 -24.44 -2.28 7.17
N ARG A 563 -23.86 -1.92 8.30
CA ARG A 563 -22.40 -1.98 8.48
C ARG A 563 -21.87 -3.42 8.45
N ASN A 564 -22.54 -4.32 9.17
CA ASN A 564 -22.16 -5.72 9.23
C ASN A 564 -23.40 -6.62 9.19
N LEU A 565 -23.32 -7.79 8.52
CA LEU A 565 -24.38 -8.79 8.53
C LEU A 565 -24.66 -9.37 9.93
N LYS A 566 -23.65 -9.40 10.82
CA LYS A 566 -23.80 -9.85 12.20
C LYS A 566 -24.70 -8.94 13.05
N ASP A 567 -24.88 -7.68 12.62
CA ASP A 567 -25.74 -6.70 13.30
C ASP A 567 -27.22 -6.97 12.98
N LEU A 568 -27.52 -7.88 12.03
CA LEU A 568 -28.86 -8.29 11.61
C LEU A 568 -29.44 -9.39 12.53
N LYS A 569 -29.28 -9.23 13.85
CA LYS A 569 -29.92 -10.11 14.85
C LYS A 569 -31.37 -9.63 15.06
N GLY A 570 -32.34 -10.53 14.91
CA GLY A 570 -33.76 -10.23 15.13
C GLY A 570 -34.69 -11.03 14.23
N LYS A 571 -36.00 -10.99 14.54
CA LYS A 571 -37.06 -11.73 13.84
C LYS A 571 -37.68 -10.94 12.67
N GLU A 572 -37.26 -9.67 12.51
CA GLU A 572 -37.81 -8.76 11.49
C GLU A 572 -37.57 -9.28 10.06
N SER A 573 -38.58 -9.15 9.22
CA SER A 573 -38.60 -9.72 7.87
C SER A 573 -37.45 -9.22 6.98
N TRP A 574 -37.09 -7.95 7.06
CA TRP A 574 -35.99 -7.36 6.30
C TRP A 574 -34.61 -7.88 6.74
N LYS A 575 -34.41 -8.10 8.06
CA LYS A 575 -33.17 -8.69 8.59
C LYS A 575 -32.99 -10.13 8.13
N ARG A 576 -34.09 -10.92 8.16
CA ARG A 576 -34.10 -12.29 7.66
C ARG A 576 -33.77 -12.32 6.16
N LEU A 577 -34.39 -11.44 5.38
CA LEU A 577 -34.17 -11.35 3.93
C LEU A 577 -32.72 -11.00 3.60
N MET A 578 -32.13 -9.99 4.26
CA MET A 578 -30.74 -9.60 4.05
C MET A 578 -29.76 -10.70 4.49
N SER A 579 -30.02 -11.36 5.62
CA SER A 579 -29.21 -12.47 6.13
C SER A 579 -29.27 -13.68 5.20
N ALA A 580 -30.46 -14.06 4.73
CA ALA A 580 -30.67 -15.17 3.79
C ALA A 580 -29.94 -14.91 2.45
N ARG A 581 -30.01 -13.69 1.93
CA ARG A 581 -29.33 -13.28 0.70
C ARG A 581 -27.85 -12.94 0.91
N LYS A 582 -27.34 -12.92 2.14
CA LYS A 582 -25.97 -12.52 2.54
C LYS A 582 -25.57 -11.15 1.97
N ARG A 583 -26.51 -10.23 1.94
CA ARG A 583 -26.33 -8.88 1.40
C ARG A 583 -26.36 -7.84 2.51
N LYS A 584 -25.47 -6.84 2.42
CA LYS A 584 -25.47 -5.68 3.32
C LYS A 584 -26.43 -4.58 2.89
N THR A 585 -27.17 -4.79 1.80
CA THR A 585 -28.06 -3.81 1.19
C THR A 585 -29.41 -4.41 0.86
N ILE A 586 -30.47 -3.60 0.95
CA ILE A 586 -31.82 -3.93 0.51
C ILE A 586 -32.48 -2.69 -0.09
N ALA A 587 -33.14 -2.84 -1.25
CA ALA A 587 -33.88 -1.76 -1.91
C ALA A 587 -35.32 -1.72 -1.40
N LEU A 588 -35.72 -0.62 -0.78
CA LEU A 588 -37.02 -0.45 -0.10
C LEU A 588 -37.78 0.75 -0.66
N CYS A 589 -39.09 0.70 -0.69
CA CYS A 589 -39.91 1.88 -0.86
C CYS A 589 -39.81 2.79 0.39
N PRO A 590 -40.12 4.11 0.27
CA PRO A 590 -40.00 5.05 1.40
C PRO A 590 -40.79 4.63 2.64
N SER A 591 -41.95 4.01 2.46
CA SER A 591 -42.78 3.51 3.58
C SER A 591 -42.12 2.35 4.32
N CYS A 592 -41.64 1.33 3.62
CA CYS A 592 -40.90 0.21 4.24
C CYS A 592 -39.60 0.67 4.90
N HIS A 593 -38.90 1.63 4.29
CA HIS A 593 -37.68 2.19 4.86
C HIS A 593 -37.97 2.93 6.19
N ARG A 594 -39.04 3.73 6.25
CA ARG A 594 -39.48 4.43 7.47
C ARG A 594 -39.92 3.45 8.57
N LEU A 595 -40.74 2.45 8.23
CA LEU A 595 -41.22 1.43 9.18
C LEU A 595 -40.05 0.64 9.79
N ARG A 596 -39.01 0.38 9.01
CA ARG A 596 -37.80 -0.25 9.51
C ARG A 596 -37.11 0.59 10.60
N HIS A 597 -37.00 1.90 10.41
CA HIS A 597 -36.43 2.78 11.46
C HIS A 597 -37.26 2.80 12.73
N LEU A 598 -38.56 2.60 12.61
CA LEU A 598 -39.49 2.50 13.74
C LEU A 598 -39.53 1.11 14.39
N GLY A 599 -38.75 0.13 13.89
CA GLY A 599 -38.75 -1.24 14.40
C GLY A 599 -40.04 -2.02 14.14
N LYS A 600 -40.89 -1.57 13.20
CA LYS A 600 -42.23 -2.14 12.93
C LYS A 600 -42.25 -3.15 11.77
N VAL A 601 -41.11 -3.45 11.12
CA VAL A 601 -41.00 -4.38 9.96
C VAL A 601 -39.84 -5.35 10.10
#